data_937ebfa40eb6c5f4697762864b4b5d96
#
_entry.id   937ebfa40eb6c5f4697762864b4b5d96
#
_cell.length_a   1.000
_cell.length_b   1.000
_cell.length_c   1.000
_cell.angle_alpha   90.00
_cell.angle_beta   90.00
_cell.angle_gamma   90.00
#
_symmetry.space_group_name_H-M   'P 1'
#
loop_
_entity.id
_entity.type
_entity.pdbx_description
1 polymer ?
#
loop_
_entity_poly.entity_id
_entity_poly.type
_entity_poly.pdbx_seq_one_letter_code
_entity_poly.pdbx_strand_id
1 'polypeptide(L)'
;MRKQDMITGTLKSKIDGLWEIFWTGGLTNPLDVIEQMTYLMFIRDLDDTDNVRAKEAFMLGLPYKSIFADEVQVGDRLIDGNQLKWSVFHDFPAAKMYSTVQEWVFPFIKELHGDKESAYSRYMGDAIFKVPTPLMLDKIVTAWTKYMSRWRKSRAQIPEVMFTNTCFLK
;
A
#
# COMPACT_ATOMS: atom_id res chain seq x y z
N MET A 1 26.99 20.73 -9.19
CA MET A 1 25.82 20.24 -8.43
C MET A 1 25.43 18.88 -8.98
N ARG A 2 25.60 17.83 -8.24
CA ARG A 2 25.35 16.47 -8.73
C ARG A 2 23.86 16.19 -8.76
N LYS A 3 23.38 15.57 -9.84
CA LYS A 3 21.98 15.15 -10.05
C LYS A 3 21.39 14.29 -8.89
N GLN A 4 22.25 13.69 -8.08
CA GLN A 4 21.93 12.88 -6.90
C GLN A 4 21.36 13.71 -5.75
N ASP A 5 21.83 14.95 -5.55
CA ASP A 5 21.39 15.79 -4.42
C ASP A 5 19.97 16.36 -4.64
N MET A 6 19.56 16.55 -5.90
CA MET A 6 18.19 16.99 -6.26
C MET A 6 17.15 15.87 -6.03
N ILE A 7 17.53 14.61 -6.26
CA ILE A 7 16.61 13.46 -6.07
C ILE A 7 16.39 13.22 -4.58
N THR A 8 17.46 13.30 -3.77
CA THR A 8 17.39 13.16 -2.30
C THR A 8 16.58 14.29 -1.67
N GLY A 9 16.77 15.53 -2.08
CA GLY A 9 16.01 16.68 -1.57
C GLY A 9 14.52 16.58 -1.85
N THR A 10 14.14 16.18 -3.07
CA THR A 10 12.74 16.00 -3.44
C THR A 10 12.07 14.84 -2.69
N LEU A 11 12.76 13.73 -2.50
CA LEU A 11 12.25 12.59 -1.75
C LEU A 11 12.10 12.94 -0.28
N LYS A 12 13.11 13.58 0.31
CA LYS A 12 13.07 14.05 1.70
C LYS A 12 11.87 14.96 1.94
N SER A 13 11.67 15.97 1.09
CA SER A 13 10.54 16.90 1.20
C SER A 13 9.17 16.21 1.16
N LYS A 14 9.04 15.11 0.38
CA LYS A 14 7.81 14.32 0.33
C LYS A 14 7.57 13.50 1.59
N ILE A 15 8.65 12.91 2.12
CA ILE A 15 8.59 12.18 3.39
C ILE A 15 8.26 13.15 4.52
N ASP A 16 8.90 14.31 4.58
CA ASP A 16 8.61 15.35 5.56
C ASP A 16 7.14 15.80 5.48
N GLY A 17 6.59 15.96 4.28
CA GLY A 17 5.16 16.28 4.08
C GLY A 17 4.20 15.19 4.55
N LEU A 18 4.55 13.92 4.40
CA LEU A 18 3.77 12.81 4.99
C LEU A 18 3.85 12.81 6.51
N TRP A 19 5.04 13.00 7.08
CA TRP A 19 5.22 13.14 8.52
C TRP A 19 4.35 14.25 9.11
N GLU A 20 4.30 15.40 8.45
CA GLU A 20 3.49 16.54 8.87
C GLU A 20 1.99 16.19 8.94
N ILE A 21 1.48 15.41 7.98
CA ILE A 21 0.09 14.95 8.00
C ILE A 21 -0.19 14.09 9.24
N PHE A 22 0.70 13.15 9.56
CA PHE A 22 0.56 12.31 10.75
C PHE A 22 0.64 13.13 12.03
N TRP A 23 1.63 14.00 12.11
CA TRP A 23 1.90 14.83 13.27
C TRP A 23 0.74 15.78 13.58
N THR A 24 0.28 16.51 12.58
CA THR A 24 -0.86 17.42 12.71
C THR A 24 -2.19 16.70 12.93
N GLY A 25 -2.28 15.44 12.50
CA GLY A 25 -3.43 14.55 12.72
C GLY A 25 -3.48 13.93 14.12
N GLY A 26 -2.48 14.16 14.97
CA GLY A 26 -2.43 13.66 16.35
C GLY A 26 -1.66 12.36 16.56
N LEU A 27 -1.06 11.78 15.52
CA LEU A 27 -0.18 10.62 15.64
C LEU A 27 1.28 11.09 15.73
N THR A 28 1.76 11.30 16.95
CA THR A 28 3.05 11.93 17.22
C THR A 28 4.17 10.95 17.55
N ASN A 29 3.85 9.69 17.85
CA ASN A 29 4.87 8.66 18.08
C ASN A 29 5.50 8.23 16.74
N PRO A 30 6.81 8.42 16.53
CA PRO A 30 7.48 8.06 15.30
C PRO A 30 7.32 6.59 14.89
N LEU A 31 7.33 5.67 15.85
CA LEU A 31 7.17 4.23 15.57
C LEU A 31 5.76 3.94 15.02
N ASP A 32 4.75 4.51 15.63
CA ASP A 32 3.36 4.36 15.15
C ASP A 32 3.19 4.91 13.74
N VAL A 33 3.81 6.07 13.43
CA VAL A 33 3.78 6.65 12.09
C VAL A 33 4.42 5.71 11.07
N ILE A 34 5.62 5.16 11.36
CA ILE A 34 6.33 4.23 10.48
C ILE A 34 5.48 2.97 10.25
N GLU A 35 4.89 2.41 11.31
CA GLU A 35 4.01 1.25 11.21
C GLU A 35 2.81 1.52 10.30
N GLN A 36 2.07 2.60 10.53
CA GLN A 36 0.90 2.94 9.71
C GLN A 36 1.27 3.19 8.25
N MET A 37 2.38 3.88 8.00
CA MET A 37 2.90 4.06 6.64
C MET A 37 3.23 2.72 5.99
N THR A 38 3.86 1.81 6.72
CA THR A 38 4.24 0.48 6.21
C THR A 38 2.99 -0.33 5.83
N TYR A 39 1.94 -0.31 6.66
CA TYR A 39 0.69 -1.01 6.34
C TYR A 39 0.03 -0.45 5.07
N LEU A 40 -0.05 0.86 4.95
CA LEU A 40 -0.64 1.50 3.77
C LEU A 40 0.18 1.25 2.49
N MET A 41 1.51 1.25 2.60
CA MET A 41 2.38 0.86 1.49
C MET A 41 2.13 -0.58 1.06
N PHE A 42 2.05 -1.49 2.02
CA PHE A 42 1.81 -2.90 1.76
C PHE A 42 0.47 -3.15 1.06
N ILE A 43 -0.62 -2.53 1.55
CA ILE A 43 -1.95 -2.62 0.93
C ILE A 43 -1.89 -2.20 -0.55
N ARG A 44 -1.20 -1.12 -0.82
CA ARG A 44 -1.05 -0.64 -2.19
C ARG A 44 -0.19 -1.56 -3.06
N ASP A 45 0.93 -2.04 -2.54
CA ASP A 45 1.81 -2.96 -3.27
C ASP A 45 1.10 -4.28 -3.61
N LEU A 46 0.21 -4.74 -2.74
CA LEU A 46 -0.65 -5.91 -3.02
C LEU A 46 -1.52 -5.67 -4.24
N ASP A 47 -2.23 -4.54 -4.31
CA ASP A 47 -3.09 -4.20 -5.45
C ASP A 47 -2.26 -4.02 -6.74
N ASP A 48 -1.16 -3.29 -6.66
CA ASP A 48 -0.26 -3.09 -7.81
C ASP A 48 0.28 -4.45 -8.33
N THR A 49 0.70 -5.34 -7.44
CA THR A 49 1.23 -6.67 -7.79
C THR A 49 0.15 -7.56 -8.38
N ASP A 50 -1.04 -7.58 -7.79
CA ASP A 50 -2.18 -8.36 -8.31
C ASP A 50 -2.55 -7.92 -9.73
N ASN A 51 -2.62 -6.61 -9.97
CA ASN A 51 -2.90 -6.04 -11.28
C ASN A 51 -1.82 -6.37 -12.33
N VAL A 52 -0.55 -6.38 -11.95
CA VAL A 52 0.55 -6.77 -12.85
C VAL A 52 0.45 -8.24 -13.21
N ARG A 53 0.28 -9.11 -12.22
CA ARG A 53 0.14 -10.57 -12.45
C ARG A 53 -1.09 -10.92 -13.29
N ALA A 54 -2.20 -10.24 -13.07
CA ALA A 54 -3.39 -10.41 -13.88
C ALA A 54 -3.16 -10.07 -15.36
N LYS A 55 -2.45 -8.95 -15.62
CA LYS A 55 -2.08 -8.56 -16.98
C LYS A 55 -1.11 -9.55 -17.64
N GLU A 56 -0.09 -9.98 -16.93
CA GLU A 56 0.89 -10.96 -17.43
C GLU A 56 0.20 -12.28 -17.78
N ALA A 57 -0.65 -12.80 -16.90
CA ALA A 57 -1.42 -14.02 -17.15
C ALA A 57 -2.34 -13.87 -18.36
N PHE A 58 -3.03 -12.72 -18.49
CA PHE A 58 -3.86 -12.43 -19.66
C PHE A 58 -3.05 -12.43 -20.97
N MET A 59 -1.87 -11.81 -20.99
CA MET A 59 -1.00 -11.76 -22.16
C MET A 59 -0.46 -13.14 -22.54
N LEU A 60 -0.28 -14.03 -21.58
CA LEU A 60 0.20 -15.40 -21.77
C LEU A 60 -0.93 -16.42 -22.01
N GLY A 61 -2.20 -15.99 -21.95
CA GLY A 61 -3.36 -16.88 -22.05
C GLY A 61 -3.49 -17.86 -20.87
N LEU A 62 -2.92 -17.52 -19.72
CA LEU A 62 -2.95 -18.35 -18.51
C LEU A 62 -4.10 -17.94 -17.57
N PRO A 63 -4.71 -18.91 -16.86
CA PRO A 63 -5.69 -18.58 -15.83
C PRO A 63 -5.01 -17.85 -14.66
N TYR A 64 -5.67 -16.81 -14.14
CA TYR A 64 -5.20 -16.06 -12.99
C TYR A 64 -6.32 -15.94 -11.95
N LYS A 65 -6.00 -16.24 -10.71
CA LYS A 65 -6.90 -16.02 -9.57
C LYS A 65 -6.37 -14.84 -8.76
N SER A 66 -7.10 -13.74 -8.79
CA SER A 66 -6.80 -12.55 -7.97
C SER A 66 -6.93 -12.88 -6.48
N ILE A 67 -6.07 -12.25 -5.66
CA ILE A 67 -6.25 -12.25 -4.19
C ILE A 67 -7.47 -11.44 -3.78
N PHE A 68 -7.91 -10.53 -4.63
CA PHE A 68 -9.15 -9.76 -4.52
C PHE A 68 -10.24 -10.42 -5.37
N ALA A 69 -10.59 -11.68 -5.06
CA ALA A 69 -11.66 -12.40 -5.75
C ALA A 69 -13.00 -11.67 -5.63
N ASP A 70 -14.02 -12.11 -6.39
CA ASP A 70 -15.33 -11.47 -6.42
C ASP A 70 -15.92 -11.33 -5.00
N GLU A 71 -15.78 -12.39 -4.18
CA GLU A 71 -16.12 -12.35 -2.76
C GLU A 71 -14.91 -12.79 -1.92
N VAL A 72 -14.55 -11.96 -0.95
CA VAL A 72 -13.46 -12.21 0.00
C VAL A 72 -14.06 -12.36 1.39
N GLN A 73 -13.67 -13.43 2.08
CA GLN A 73 -14.01 -13.61 3.48
C GLN A 73 -13.02 -12.84 4.36
N VAL A 74 -13.55 -12.03 5.28
CA VAL A 74 -12.78 -11.31 6.30
C VAL A 74 -13.42 -11.61 7.65
N GLY A 75 -12.77 -12.44 8.45
CA GLY A 75 -13.39 -13.02 9.64
C GLY A 75 -14.64 -13.83 9.26
N ASP A 76 -15.77 -13.50 9.88
CA ASP A 76 -17.07 -14.15 9.63
C ASP A 76 -17.93 -13.44 8.57
N ARG A 77 -17.39 -12.45 7.87
CA ARG A 77 -18.14 -11.61 6.93
C ARG A 77 -17.58 -11.73 5.51
N LEU A 78 -18.44 -11.55 4.51
CA LEU A 78 -18.08 -11.49 3.10
C LEU A 78 -18.14 -10.05 2.59
N ILE A 79 -17.19 -9.71 1.72
CA ILE A 79 -17.15 -8.41 1.03
C ILE A 79 -16.74 -8.62 -0.42
N ASP A 80 -17.25 -7.74 -1.32
CA ASP A 80 -16.72 -7.63 -2.68
C ASP A 80 -15.24 -7.26 -2.63
N GLY A 81 -14.39 -8.16 -3.11
CA GLY A 81 -12.95 -8.02 -3.09
C GLY A 81 -12.43 -6.78 -3.82
N ASN A 82 -13.19 -6.26 -4.80
CA ASN A 82 -12.84 -5.02 -5.48
C ASN A 82 -12.80 -3.81 -4.52
N GLN A 83 -13.63 -3.81 -3.47
CA GLN A 83 -13.64 -2.72 -2.50
C GLN A 83 -12.39 -2.71 -1.61
N LEU A 84 -11.63 -3.81 -1.57
CA LEU A 84 -10.38 -3.93 -0.82
C LEU A 84 -9.17 -3.38 -1.59
N LYS A 85 -9.31 -3.14 -2.90
CA LYS A 85 -8.24 -2.63 -3.74
C LYS A 85 -7.96 -1.16 -3.46
N TRP A 86 -6.67 -0.83 -3.34
CA TRP A 86 -6.24 0.56 -3.24
C TRP A 86 -6.76 1.42 -4.38
N SER A 87 -6.70 0.90 -5.61
CA SER A 87 -7.17 1.57 -6.83
C SER A 87 -8.66 1.88 -6.83
N VAL A 88 -9.43 1.29 -5.93
CA VAL A 88 -10.88 1.52 -5.80
C VAL A 88 -11.18 2.39 -4.58
N PHE A 89 -10.71 2.01 -3.39
CA PHE A 89 -11.10 2.73 -2.17
C PHE A 89 -10.47 4.12 -2.04
N HIS A 90 -9.34 4.39 -2.72
CA HIS A 90 -8.71 5.72 -2.66
C HIS A 90 -9.60 6.85 -3.22
N ASP A 91 -10.60 6.51 -4.01
CA ASP A 91 -11.60 7.45 -4.55
C ASP A 91 -12.87 7.54 -3.68
N PHE A 92 -12.95 6.77 -2.58
CA PHE A 92 -14.11 6.84 -1.70
C PHE A 92 -14.13 8.16 -0.89
N PRO A 93 -15.32 8.66 -0.52
CA PRO A 93 -15.42 9.72 0.47
C PRO A 93 -14.70 9.33 1.78
N ALA A 94 -14.08 10.29 2.46
CA ALA A 94 -13.21 10.06 3.62
C ALA A 94 -13.82 9.11 4.66
N ALA A 95 -15.10 9.28 5.00
CA ALA A 95 -15.78 8.43 5.98
C ALA A 95 -15.91 6.97 5.49
N LYS A 96 -16.28 6.77 4.22
CA LYS A 96 -16.38 5.43 3.62
C LYS A 96 -15.01 4.80 3.46
N MET A 97 -14.00 5.55 3.03
CA MET A 97 -12.62 5.08 2.93
C MET A 97 -12.13 4.58 4.29
N TYR A 98 -12.36 5.35 5.34
CA TYR A 98 -11.92 5.03 6.69
C TYR A 98 -12.57 3.74 7.20
N SER A 99 -13.91 3.62 7.11
CA SER A 99 -14.60 2.39 7.51
C SER A 99 -14.17 1.19 6.67
N THR A 100 -13.99 1.36 5.35
CA THR A 100 -13.51 0.27 4.48
C THR A 100 -12.10 -0.18 4.90
N VAL A 101 -11.18 0.74 5.15
CA VAL A 101 -9.81 0.39 5.54
C VAL A 101 -9.79 -0.25 6.94
N GLN A 102 -10.47 0.33 7.91
CA GLN A 102 -10.44 -0.13 9.29
C GLN A 102 -11.15 -1.47 9.48
N GLU A 103 -12.32 -1.65 8.85
CA GLU A 103 -13.19 -2.80 9.11
C GLU A 103 -12.94 -3.98 8.16
N TRP A 104 -12.32 -3.73 7.01
CA TRP A 104 -12.18 -4.73 5.95
C TRP A 104 -10.75 -4.88 5.44
N VAL A 105 -10.14 -3.82 4.94
CA VAL A 105 -8.81 -3.93 4.31
C VAL A 105 -7.74 -4.31 5.33
N PHE A 106 -7.76 -3.69 6.50
CA PHE A 106 -6.77 -3.96 7.54
C PHE A 106 -6.92 -5.38 8.14
N PRO A 107 -8.12 -5.86 8.51
CA PRO A 107 -8.31 -7.25 8.86
C PRO A 107 -7.95 -8.24 7.73
N PHE A 108 -8.30 -7.92 6.48
CA PHE A 108 -7.93 -8.74 5.33
C PHE A 108 -6.41 -8.97 5.23
N ILE A 109 -5.61 -7.91 5.32
CA ILE A 109 -4.15 -8.06 5.24
C ILE A 109 -3.57 -8.82 6.44
N LYS A 110 -4.22 -8.77 7.60
CA LYS A 110 -3.82 -9.57 8.77
C LYS A 110 -4.02 -11.07 8.54
N GLU A 111 -5.06 -11.44 7.80
CA GLU A 111 -5.45 -12.83 7.52
C GLU A 111 -4.84 -13.38 6.23
N LEU A 112 -4.19 -12.54 5.42
CA LEU A 112 -3.75 -12.86 4.05
C LEU A 112 -2.82 -14.08 3.97
N HIS A 113 -2.04 -14.32 5.00
CA HIS A 113 -1.16 -15.49 5.10
C HIS A 113 -1.69 -16.40 6.22
N GLY A 114 -2.53 -17.37 5.85
CA GLY A 114 -3.15 -18.30 6.79
C GLY A 114 -2.19 -19.21 7.58
N ASP A 115 -0.89 -19.15 7.27
CA ASP A 115 0.15 -19.83 8.05
C ASP A 115 0.52 -18.99 9.29
N LYS A 116 0.06 -19.42 10.44
CA LYS A 116 0.28 -18.76 11.74
C LYS A 116 1.75 -18.72 12.18
N GLU A 117 2.61 -19.52 11.57
CA GLU A 117 4.03 -19.62 11.93
C GLU A 117 4.92 -18.67 11.08
N SER A 118 4.39 -18.07 10.02
CA SER A 118 5.16 -17.15 9.19
C SER A 118 5.58 -15.90 9.97
N ALA A 119 6.75 -15.34 9.63
CA ALA A 119 7.23 -14.08 10.20
C ALA A 119 6.24 -12.93 9.95
N TYR A 120 5.55 -12.95 8.80
CA TYR A 120 4.50 -12.01 8.44
C TYR A 120 3.30 -12.10 9.40
N SER A 121 2.76 -13.32 9.63
CA SER A 121 1.61 -13.54 10.51
C SER A 121 1.89 -13.12 11.94
N ARG A 122 3.10 -13.36 12.43
CA ARG A 122 3.53 -12.90 13.77
C ARG A 122 3.61 -11.38 13.84
N TYR A 123 4.18 -10.72 12.83
CA TYR A 123 4.27 -9.27 12.79
C TYR A 123 2.89 -8.61 12.67
N MET A 124 2.03 -9.14 11.78
CA MET A 124 0.70 -8.60 11.56
C MET A 124 -0.31 -8.97 12.64
N GLY A 125 -0.07 -10.05 13.39
CA GLY A 125 -0.95 -10.49 14.48
C GLY A 125 -1.24 -9.39 15.49
N ASP A 126 -0.19 -8.68 15.93
CA ASP A 126 -0.25 -7.60 16.90
C ASP A 126 -0.48 -6.21 16.28
N ALA A 127 -0.58 -6.15 14.94
CA ALA A 127 -0.77 -4.89 14.24
C ALA A 127 -2.12 -4.23 14.59
N ILE A 128 -2.07 -2.93 14.84
CA ILE A 128 -3.24 -2.10 15.17
C ILE A 128 -3.32 -0.94 14.19
N PHE A 129 -4.51 -0.72 13.63
CA PHE A 129 -4.78 0.47 12.82
C PHE A 129 -4.99 1.67 13.74
N LYS A 130 -4.04 2.62 13.73
CA LYS A 130 -3.96 3.75 14.66
C LYS A 130 -4.27 5.10 14.03
N VAL A 131 -4.62 5.16 12.74
CA VAL A 131 -5.02 6.42 12.11
C VAL A 131 -6.30 6.92 12.76
N PRO A 132 -6.31 8.09 13.43
CA PRO A 132 -7.40 8.44 14.35
C PRO A 132 -8.65 8.99 13.66
N THR A 133 -8.53 9.54 12.45
CA THR A 133 -9.66 10.20 11.80
C THR A 133 -9.77 9.91 10.30
N PRO A 134 -11.00 9.89 9.75
CA PRO A 134 -11.23 9.74 8.31
C PRO A 134 -10.50 10.80 7.47
N LEU A 135 -10.51 12.05 7.91
CA LEU A 135 -9.86 13.14 7.19
C LEU A 135 -8.33 12.98 7.12
N MET A 136 -7.73 12.44 8.18
CA MET A 136 -6.30 12.16 8.20
C MET A 136 -5.95 11.04 7.22
N LEU A 137 -6.72 9.95 7.23
CA LEU A 137 -6.52 8.85 6.28
C LEU A 137 -6.64 9.35 4.84
N ASP A 138 -7.67 10.13 4.53
CA ASP A 138 -7.88 10.71 3.20
C ASP A 138 -6.67 11.55 2.73
N LYS A 139 -6.15 12.42 3.59
CA LYS A 139 -4.94 13.21 3.29
C LYS A 139 -3.72 12.34 3.02
N ILE A 140 -3.52 11.28 3.83
CA ILE A 140 -2.39 10.35 3.66
C ILE A 140 -2.51 9.61 2.34
N VAL A 141 -3.67 9.02 2.07
CA VAL A 141 -3.94 8.24 0.85
C VAL A 141 -3.80 9.12 -0.39
N THR A 142 -4.34 10.32 -0.36
CA THR A 142 -4.24 11.31 -1.46
C THR A 142 -2.78 11.71 -1.71
N ALA A 143 -2.04 12.09 -0.66
CA ALA A 143 -0.64 12.46 -0.77
C ALA A 143 0.21 11.29 -1.30
N TRP A 144 -0.02 10.11 -0.78
CA TRP A 144 0.68 8.89 -1.18
C TRP A 144 0.42 8.54 -2.64
N THR A 145 -0.85 8.54 -3.07
CA THR A 145 -1.24 8.29 -4.47
C THR A 145 -0.58 9.27 -5.43
N LYS A 146 -0.57 10.56 -5.06
CA LYS A 146 0.10 11.61 -5.84
C LYS A 146 1.61 11.42 -5.95
N TYR A 147 2.27 11.04 -4.84
CA TYR A 147 3.73 10.86 -4.84
C TYR A 147 4.14 9.64 -5.66
N MET A 148 3.44 8.54 -5.54
CA MET A 148 3.77 7.31 -6.23
C MET A 148 3.41 7.33 -7.71
N SER A 149 2.35 8.01 -8.12
CA SER A 149 2.04 8.19 -9.55
C SER A 149 3.15 8.94 -10.28
N ARG A 150 3.76 9.93 -9.61
CA ARG A 150 4.91 10.67 -10.14
C ARG A 150 6.19 9.82 -10.18
N TRP A 151 6.40 8.98 -9.15
CA TRP A 151 7.56 8.09 -9.09
C TRP A 151 7.52 7.01 -10.16
N ARG A 152 6.33 6.44 -10.42
CA ARG A 152 6.12 5.47 -11.50
C ARG A 152 6.44 6.07 -12.89
N LYS A 153 6.04 7.32 -13.13
CA LYS A 153 6.37 8.06 -14.37
C LYS A 153 7.89 8.29 -14.49
N SER A 154 8.56 8.62 -13.39
CA SER A 154 10.01 8.81 -13.37
C SER A 154 10.77 7.50 -13.62
N ARG A 155 10.26 6.37 -13.09
CA ARG A 155 10.86 5.05 -13.28
C ARG A 155 10.69 4.51 -14.70
N ALA A 156 9.58 4.80 -15.36
CA ALA A 156 9.35 4.45 -16.76
C ALA A 156 10.29 5.17 -17.73
N GLN A 157 11.00 6.21 -17.29
CA GLN A 157 12.01 6.93 -18.06
C GLN A 157 13.44 6.40 -17.84
N ILE A 158 13.64 5.43 -16.96
CA ILE A 158 14.94 4.77 -16.74
C ILE A 158 14.99 3.56 -17.69
N PRO A 159 15.96 3.51 -18.64
CA PRO A 159 16.09 2.35 -19.54
C PRO A 159 16.25 1.05 -18.74
N GLU A 160 15.58 -0.02 -19.15
CA GLU A 160 15.62 -1.35 -18.50
C GLU A 160 17.04 -1.91 -18.31
N VAL A 161 18.03 -1.38 -19.01
CA VAL A 161 19.44 -1.81 -18.96
C VAL A 161 20.08 -1.65 -17.57
N MET A 162 19.49 -0.86 -16.68
CA MET A 162 20.04 -0.65 -15.32
C MET A 162 19.59 -1.69 -14.28
N PHE A 163 18.62 -2.54 -14.62
CA PHE A 163 18.07 -3.51 -13.67
C PHE A 163 18.57 -4.96 -13.87
N THR A 164 19.36 -5.22 -14.92
CA THR A 164 19.88 -6.57 -15.23
C THR A 164 21.12 -6.97 -14.42
N ASN A 165 21.61 -6.11 -13.52
CA ASN A 165 22.82 -6.40 -12.73
C ASN A 165 22.60 -6.30 -11.21
N THR A 166 21.56 -6.92 -10.69
CA THR A 166 21.57 -7.25 -9.26
C THR A 166 21.11 -8.68 -9.07
N CYS A 167 22.10 -9.58 -9.13
CA CYS A 167 22.03 -10.91 -8.57
C CYS A 167 21.48 -10.87 -7.13
N PHE A 168 20.29 -11.37 -6.96
CA PHE A 168 19.85 -11.99 -5.70
C PHE A 168 19.18 -13.32 -6.04
N LEU A 169 20.02 -14.29 -6.46
CA LEU A 169 19.73 -15.70 -6.37
C LEU A 169 21.01 -16.38 -5.87
N LYS A 170 21.08 -16.53 -4.57
CA LYS A 170 21.70 -17.68 -3.91
C LYS A 170 21.10 -17.83 -2.53
#